data_05c1d0d7e90e824be2f0d8070adb365b
#
_entry.id   05c1d0d7e90e824be2f0d8070adb365b
#
_cell.length_a   1.000
_cell.length_b   1.000
_cell.length_c   1.000
_cell.angle_alpha   90.00
_cell.angle_beta   90.00
_cell.angle_gamma   90.00
#
_symmetry.space_group_name_H-M   'P 1'
#
loop_
_entity.id
_entity.type
_entity.pdbx_description
1 polymer ?
#
loop_
_entity_poly.entity_id
_entity_poly.type
_entity_poly.pdbx_seq_one_letter_code
_entity_poly.pdbx_strand_id
1 'polypeptide(L)'
;HEITEVEDTIPSIVMNEQLWKQDGSNRPELKIAYDQIGIAESSKKLTDSKYKPQLYVGIEGSYSSPGYNFKSDLDPNSAVYAKLSVPIFEWGKRRNEKRAASFQIGAATDNLHQVSDHVNLEVQTARVSLSQAMEQVQLTRNSLEKARKNEQMALERYTEGKVSIVEMIEAQNYRQISQTNYVQAKVSAQGHYSALLKALNKY
;
A
#
# COMPACT_ATOMS: atom_id res chain seq x y z
N HIS A 1 17.17 5.91 -36.69
CA HIS A 1 16.07 5.79 -35.69
C HIS A 1 15.99 7.13 -34.99
N GLU A 2 15.03 7.97 -35.37
CA GLU A 2 14.62 9.14 -34.60
C GLU A 2 14.12 8.64 -33.26
N ILE A 3 14.79 9.03 -32.21
CA ILE A 3 14.26 8.88 -30.83
C ILE A 3 13.14 9.92 -30.77
N THR A 4 11.89 9.46 -30.90
CA THR A 4 10.70 10.25 -30.63
C THR A 4 10.89 10.95 -29.28
N GLU A 5 10.78 12.28 -29.28
CA GLU A 5 10.84 13.07 -28.06
C GLU A 5 9.90 12.46 -27.00
N VAL A 6 10.49 12.06 -25.89
CA VAL A 6 9.70 11.67 -24.70
C VAL A 6 8.91 12.92 -24.33
N GLU A 7 7.60 12.86 -24.48
CA GLU A 7 6.67 13.94 -24.16
C GLU A 7 7.04 14.56 -22.81
N ASP A 8 7.17 15.86 -22.76
CA ASP A 8 7.69 16.58 -21.60
C ASP A 8 6.58 16.72 -20.54
N THR A 9 6.24 15.59 -19.90
CA THR A 9 5.20 15.53 -18.87
C THR A 9 5.62 16.19 -17.54
N ILE A 10 6.91 16.57 -17.40
CA ILE A 10 7.44 17.19 -16.16
C ILE A 10 6.79 18.53 -15.84
N PRO A 11 6.51 19.44 -16.78
CA PRO A 11 5.82 20.69 -16.46
C PRO A 11 4.42 20.50 -15.87
N SER A 12 3.69 19.46 -16.30
CA SER A 12 2.34 19.16 -15.77
C SER A 12 2.38 18.59 -14.35
N ILE A 13 3.47 17.92 -13.97
CA ILE A 13 3.69 17.39 -12.61
C ILE A 13 3.88 18.55 -11.62
N VAL A 14 4.66 19.57 -12.01
CA VAL A 14 4.95 20.74 -11.15
C VAL A 14 3.70 21.56 -10.86
N MET A 15 2.76 21.65 -11.81
CA MET A 15 1.55 22.49 -11.70
C MET A 15 0.42 21.89 -10.87
N ASN A 16 0.50 20.61 -10.49
CA ASN A 16 -0.60 19.97 -9.77
C ASN A 16 -0.45 20.12 -8.24
N GLU A 17 -0.66 21.37 -7.73
CA GLU A 17 -0.65 21.66 -6.28
C GLU A 17 -1.58 20.73 -5.46
N GLN A 18 -2.62 20.22 -6.07
CA GLN A 18 -3.56 19.31 -5.40
C GLN A 18 -2.92 17.99 -5.00
N LEU A 19 -1.93 17.47 -5.76
CA LEU A 19 -1.20 16.26 -5.40
C LEU A 19 -0.33 16.44 -4.16
N TRP A 20 0.19 17.65 -3.95
CA TRP A 20 1.05 17.97 -2.81
C TRP A 20 0.27 18.11 -1.49
N LYS A 21 -1.03 18.37 -1.56
CA LYS A 21 -1.90 18.56 -0.39
C LYS A 21 -2.68 17.31 0.02
N GLN A 22 -2.70 16.28 -0.83
CA GLN A 22 -3.47 15.07 -0.56
C GLN A 22 -2.72 14.15 0.39
N ASP A 23 -3.48 13.54 1.30
CA ASP A 23 -3.02 12.50 2.21
C ASP A 23 -3.34 11.10 1.65
N GLY A 24 -2.75 10.08 2.26
CA GLY A 24 -3.02 8.68 1.91
C GLY A 24 -4.29 8.10 2.54
N SER A 25 -5.25 8.93 2.98
CA SER A 25 -6.43 8.49 3.75
C SER A 25 -7.33 7.49 3.02
N ASN A 26 -7.29 7.46 1.68
CA ASN A 26 -8.11 6.57 0.85
C ASN A 26 -7.45 5.20 0.56
N ARG A 27 -6.34 4.89 1.19
CA ARG A 27 -5.61 3.64 0.92
C ARG A 27 -6.38 2.42 1.41
N PRO A 28 -6.37 1.32 0.62
CA PRO A 28 -7.03 0.07 1.00
C PRO A 28 -6.51 -0.51 2.32
N GLU A 29 -5.22 -0.34 2.62
CA GLU A 29 -4.59 -0.84 3.83
C GLU A 29 -5.20 -0.24 5.09
N LEU A 30 -5.55 1.04 5.06
CA LEU A 30 -6.25 1.71 6.18
C LEU A 30 -7.65 1.15 6.36
N LYS A 31 -8.38 0.88 5.26
CA LYS A 31 -9.70 0.27 5.31
C LYS A 31 -9.64 -1.14 5.90
N ILE A 32 -8.67 -1.94 5.47
CA ILE A 32 -8.44 -3.30 6.00
C ILE A 32 -8.14 -3.24 7.51
N ALA A 33 -7.27 -2.34 7.96
CA ALA A 33 -6.95 -2.18 9.36
C ALA A 33 -8.16 -1.72 10.19
N TYR A 34 -9.01 -0.85 9.63
CA TYR A 34 -10.26 -0.45 10.24
C TYR A 34 -11.25 -1.61 10.37
N ASP A 35 -11.41 -2.41 9.31
CA ASP A 35 -12.29 -3.58 9.32
C ASP A 35 -11.83 -4.64 10.33
N GLN A 36 -10.52 -4.76 10.58
CA GLN A 36 -9.97 -5.62 11.63
C GLN A 36 -10.46 -5.24 13.03
N ILE A 37 -10.67 -3.96 13.30
CA ILE A 37 -11.29 -3.50 14.56
C ILE A 37 -12.73 -4.04 14.65
N GLY A 38 -13.51 -3.93 13.58
CA GLY A 38 -14.87 -4.47 13.50
C GLY A 38 -14.92 -5.99 13.72
N ILE A 39 -13.93 -6.74 13.20
CA ILE A 39 -13.79 -8.18 13.44
C ILE A 39 -13.50 -8.45 14.91
N ALA A 40 -12.59 -7.71 15.53
CA ALA A 40 -12.26 -7.87 16.95
C ALA A 40 -13.46 -7.54 17.86
N GLU A 41 -14.24 -6.51 17.54
CA GLU A 41 -15.49 -6.18 18.24
C GLU A 41 -16.55 -7.28 18.09
N SER A 42 -16.70 -7.84 16.89
CA SER A 42 -17.61 -8.95 16.62
C SER A 42 -17.19 -10.22 17.38
N SER A 43 -15.88 -10.49 17.45
CA SER A 43 -15.31 -11.59 18.24
C SER A 43 -15.59 -11.42 19.73
N LYS A 44 -15.52 -10.18 20.26
CA LYS A 44 -15.92 -9.87 21.62
C LYS A 44 -17.41 -10.14 21.87
N LYS A 45 -18.28 -9.74 20.93
CA LYS A 45 -19.73 -10.03 21.01
C LYS A 45 -19.97 -11.54 20.98
N LEU A 46 -19.24 -12.28 20.14
CA LEU A 46 -19.32 -13.74 20.08
C LEU A 46 -18.87 -14.37 21.40
N THR A 47 -17.80 -13.89 22.00
CA THR A 47 -17.32 -14.33 23.33
C THR A 47 -18.37 -14.06 24.41
N ASP A 48 -18.96 -12.87 24.43
CA ASP A 48 -20.05 -12.54 25.36
C ASP A 48 -21.30 -13.42 25.16
N SER A 49 -21.59 -13.84 23.91
CA SER A 49 -22.76 -14.68 23.61
C SER A 49 -22.66 -16.08 24.17
N LYS A 50 -21.45 -16.64 24.33
CA LYS A 50 -21.22 -17.96 24.97
C LYS A 50 -21.75 -18.06 26.40
N TYR A 51 -21.84 -16.92 27.09
CA TYR A 51 -22.28 -16.79 28.47
C TYR A 51 -23.75 -16.38 28.60
N LYS A 52 -24.49 -16.34 27.50
CA LYS A 52 -25.93 -16.13 27.49
C LYS A 52 -26.67 -17.47 27.39
N PRO A 53 -27.96 -17.54 27.79
CA PRO A 53 -28.77 -18.71 27.51
C PRO A 53 -28.76 -19.07 26.03
N GLN A 54 -28.50 -20.36 25.74
CA GLN A 54 -28.43 -20.88 24.37
C GLN A 54 -29.55 -21.93 24.20
N LEU A 55 -30.38 -21.72 23.19
CA LEU A 55 -31.41 -22.66 22.77
C LEU A 55 -30.96 -23.40 21.52
N TYR A 56 -30.89 -24.70 21.62
CA TYR A 56 -30.60 -25.61 20.51
C TYR A 56 -31.88 -26.33 20.10
N VAL A 57 -32.19 -26.34 18.83
CA VAL A 57 -33.27 -27.15 18.26
C VAL A 57 -32.64 -28.04 17.19
N GLY A 58 -32.92 -29.32 17.24
CA GLY A 58 -32.35 -30.27 16.31
C GLY A 58 -33.32 -31.37 15.95
N ILE A 59 -33.07 -31.97 14.79
CA ILE A 59 -33.72 -33.18 14.31
C ILE A 59 -32.63 -34.23 14.15
N GLU A 60 -32.80 -35.38 14.75
CA GLU A 60 -31.87 -36.50 14.66
C GLU A 60 -32.57 -37.67 13.98
N GLY A 61 -31.89 -38.29 13.05
CA GLY A 61 -32.30 -39.55 12.41
C GLY A 61 -31.20 -40.56 12.56
N SER A 62 -31.53 -41.75 13.07
CA SER A 62 -30.57 -42.83 13.21
C SER A 62 -31.19 -44.19 12.85
N TYR A 63 -30.35 -45.11 12.43
CA TYR A 63 -30.70 -46.54 12.33
C TYR A 63 -29.99 -47.25 13.48
N SER A 64 -30.75 -47.88 14.35
CA SER A 64 -30.19 -48.62 15.49
C SER A 64 -30.87 -49.95 15.74
N SER A 65 -30.15 -50.88 16.30
CA SER A 65 -30.66 -52.16 16.82
C SER A 65 -30.16 -52.32 18.28
N PRO A 66 -31.06 -52.46 19.27
CA PRO A 66 -32.48 -52.28 19.15
C PRO A 66 -32.86 -50.80 18.95
N GLY A 67 -33.94 -50.57 18.18
CA GLY A 67 -34.56 -49.23 18.04
C GLY A 67 -35.32 -48.81 19.30
N TYR A 68 -36.03 -47.69 19.28
CA TYR A 68 -36.89 -47.21 20.40
C TYR A 68 -38.01 -48.22 20.74
N ASN A 69 -38.34 -49.15 19.82
CA ASN A 69 -39.31 -50.23 20.05
C ASN A 69 -38.73 -51.44 20.78
N PHE A 70 -37.44 -51.43 21.13
CA PHE A 70 -36.68 -52.52 21.77
C PHE A 70 -36.67 -53.85 21.01
N LYS A 71 -36.98 -53.85 19.70
CA LYS A 71 -36.81 -55.03 18.85
C LYS A 71 -35.39 -55.16 18.37
N SER A 72 -34.94 -56.40 18.09
CA SER A 72 -33.57 -56.69 17.66
C SER A 72 -33.28 -56.35 16.19
N ASP A 73 -34.29 -55.94 15.45
CA ASP A 73 -34.13 -55.54 14.03
C ASP A 73 -33.63 -54.11 13.92
N LEU A 74 -32.97 -53.78 12.82
CA LEU A 74 -32.54 -52.42 12.47
C LEU A 74 -33.74 -51.56 12.09
N ASP A 75 -34.11 -50.63 12.95
CA ASP A 75 -35.23 -49.73 12.74
C ASP A 75 -34.77 -48.26 12.52
N PRO A 76 -35.43 -47.50 11.61
CA PRO A 76 -35.24 -46.10 11.48
C PRO A 76 -35.83 -45.38 12.70
N ASN A 77 -35.04 -44.59 13.36
CA ASN A 77 -35.46 -43.75 14.51
C ASN A 77 -35.33 -42.29 14.11
N SER A 78 -36.32 -41.49 14.51
CA SER A 78 -36.27 -40.06 14.37
C SER A 78 -36.65 -39.35 15.68
N ALA A 79 -35.94 -38.33 16.02
CA ALA A 79 -36.22 -37.54 17.21
C ALA A 79 -36.11 -36.04 16.92
N VAL A 80 -37.01 -35.28 17.46
CA VAL A 80 -36.94 -33.79 17.48
C VAL A 80 -36.64 -33.40 18.92
N TYR A 81 -35.63 -32.58 19.13
CA TYR A 81 -35.28 -32.14 20.47
C TYR A 81 -35.08 -30.62 20.56
N ALA A 82 -35.35 -30.07 21.74
CA ALA A 82 -34.99 -28.72 22.13
C ALA A 82 -34.16 -28.78 23.40
N LYS A 83 -32.98 -28.15 23.39
CA LYS A 83 -32.08 -28.10 24.55
C LYS A 83 -31.80 -26.67 24.91
N LEU A 84 -32.11 -26.27 26.15
CA LEU A 84 -31.74 -24.97 26.72
C LEU A 84 -30.50 -25.16 27.61
N SER A 85 -29.41 -24.42 27.25
CA SER A 85 -28.18 -24.39 28.02
C SER A 85 -27.99 -23.02 28.65
N VAL A 86 -27.86 -22.95 29.97
CA VAL A 86 -27.64 -21.68 30.72
C VAL A 86 -26.41 -21.83 31.58
N PRO A 87 -25.28 -21.20 31.25
CA PRO A 87 -24.09 -21.22 32.10
C PRO A 87 -24.34 -20.36 33.35
N ILE A 88 -24.34 -20.99 34.53
CA ILE A 88 -24.64 -20.32 35.80
C ILE A 88 -23.37 -19.80 36.45
N PHE A 89 -22.29 -20.57 36.45
CA PHE A 89 -21.06 -20.24 37.14
C PHE A 89 -19.83 -20.83 36.43
N GLU A 90 -18.84 -19.99 36.11
CA GLU A 90 -17.66 -20.38 35.33
C GLU A 90 -16.34 -19.85 35.93
N TRP A 91 -16.22 -19.81 37.23
CA TRP A 91 -14.96 -19.52 37.96
C TRP A 91 -14.18 -18.32 37.43
N GLY A 92 -14.87 -17.23 37.05
CA GLY A 92 -14.25 -16.00 36.52
C GLY A 92 -13.80 -16.08 35.05
N LYS A 93 -14.01 -17.19 34.33
CA LYS A 93 -13.66 -17.38 32.95
C LYS A 93 -14.26 -16.30 32.05
N ARG A 94 -15.56 -16.01 32.19
CA ARG A 94 -16.26 -14.92 31.47
C ARG A 94 -15.55 -13.59 31.60
N ARG A 95 -15.12 -13.20 32.82
CA ARG A 95 -14.43 -11.92 33.05
C ARG A 95 -13.08 -11.89 32.34
N ASN A 96 -12.32 -12.97 32.40
CA ASN A 96 -11.00 -13.07 31.80
C ASN A 96 -11.09 -13.09 30.28
N GLU A 97 -12.01 -13.85 29.67
CA GLU A 97 -12.22 -13.89 28.24
C GLU A 97 -12.69 -12.54 27.67
N LYS A 98 -13.60 -11.88 28.39
CA LYS A 98 -14.06 -10.53 28.03
C LYS A 98 -12.92 -9.51 28.09
N ARG A 99 -12.03 -9.61 29.08
CA ARG A 99 -10.85 -8.77 29.22
C ARG A 99 -9.85 -9.05 28.07
N ALA A 100 -9.60 -10.32 27.77
CA ALA A 100 -8.75 -10.74 26.65
C ALA A 100 -9.28 -10.20 25.31
N ALA A 101 -10.59 -10.33 25.06
CA ALA A 101 -11.21 -9.77 23.85
C ALA A 101 -11.11 -8.24 23.78
N SER A 102 -11.16 -7.55 24.94
CA SER A 102 -10.94 -6.08 24.96
C SER A 102 -9.50 -5.71 24.61
N PHE A 103 -8.50 -6.49 25.02
CA PHE A 103 -7.12 -6.28 24.61
C PHE A 103 -6.91 -6.55 23.12
N GLN A 104 -7.65 -7.51 22.53
CA GLN A 104 -7.60 -7.73 21.07
C GLN A 104 -8.12 -6.53 20.29
N ILE A 105 -9.17 -5.85 20.76
CA ILE A 105 -9.65 -4.59 20.17
C ILE A 105 -8.57 -3.51 20.30
N GLY A 106 -7.94 -3.37 21.47
CA GLY A 106 -6.82 -2.44 21.65
C GLY A 106 -5.69 -2.70 20.67
N ALA A 107 -5.25 -3.96 20.55
CA ALA A 107 -4.22 -4.35 19.61
C ALA A 107 -4.59 -4.06 18.13
N ALA A 108 -5.85 -4.28 17.73
CA ALA A 108 -6.32 -3.93 16.39
C ALA A 108 -6.32 -2.41 16.17
N THR A 109 -6.66 -1.62 17.19
CA THR A 109 -6.61 -0.16 17.15
C THR A 109 -5.17 0.34 17.02
N ASP A 110 -4.25 -0.22 17.78
CA ASP A 110 -2.82 0.12 17.70
C ASP A 110 -2.25 -0.23 16.33
N ASN A 111 -2.67 -1.36 15.75
CA ASN A 111 -2.31 -1.73 14.38
C ASN A 111 -2.82 -0.70 13.35
N LEU A 112 -4.05 -0.19 13.50
CA LEU A 112 -4.55 0.89 12.62
C LEU A 112 -3.67 2.14 12.72
N HIS A 113 -3.26 2.56 13.92
CA HIS A 113 -2.34 3.68 14.10
C HIS A 113 -1.00 3.42 13.41
N GLN A 114 -0.43 2.22 13.59
CA GLN A 114 0.83 1.84 12.95
C GLN A 114 0.73 1.87 11.41
N VAL A 115 -0.36 1.35 10.84
CA VAL A 115 -0.59 1.40 9.38
C VAL A 115 -0.76 2.85 8.91
N SER A 116 -1.47 3.69 9.67
CA SER A 116 -1.62 5.12 9.37
C SER A 116 -0.29 5.85 9.35
N ASP A 117 0.56 5.62 10.34
CA ASP A 117 1.89 6.23 10.41
C ASP A 117 2.77 5.77 9.25
N HIS A 118 2.71 4.48 8.90
CA HIS A 118 3.44 3.93 7.76
C HIS A 118 2.99 4.57 6.43
N VAL A 119 1.68 4.69 6.20
CA VAL A 119 1.12 5.36 5.02
C VAL A 119 1.58 6.81 4.94
N ASN A 120 1.51 7.54 6.05
CA ASN A 120 1.96 8.93 6.11
C ASN A 120 3.45 9.06 5.80
N LEU A 121 4.27 8.17 6.35
CA LEU A 121 5.72 8.14 6.08
C LEU A 121 5.99 7.85 4.60
N GLU A 122 5.30 6.89 4.00
CA GLU A 122 5.45 6.55 2.57
C GLU A 122 5.10 7.74 1.68
N VAL A 123 3.99 8.43 1.94
CA VAL A 123 3.59 9.63 1.20
C VAL A 123 4.61 10.75 1.35
N GLN A 124 5.10 11.01 2.57
CA GLN A 124 6.10 12.06 2.81
C GLN A 124 7.43 11.72 2.11
N THR A 125 7.88 10.48 2.21
CA THR A 125 9.10 10.00 1.54
C THR A 125 8.99 10.15 0.02
N ALA A 126 7.86 9.75 -0.57
CA ALA A 126 7.62 9.88 -2.00
C ALA A 126 7.62 11.35 -2.45
N ARG A 127 7.06 12.27 -1.66
CA ARG A 127 7.10 13.72 -1.92
C ARG A 127 8.52 14.28 -1.92
N VAL A 128 9.29 13.97 -0.89
CA VAL A 128 10.68 14.43 -0.78
C VAL A 128 11.51 13.90 -1.95
N SER A 129 11.37 12.61 -2.27
CA SER A 129 12.08 11.99 -3.39
C SER A 129 11.72 12.63 -4.74
N LEU A 130 10.44 12.93 -4.96
CA LEU A 130 10.01 13.63 -6.17
C LEU A 130 10.57 15.04 -6.23
N SER A 131 10.53 15.79 -5.14
CA SER A 131 11.09 17.15 -5.07
C SER A 131 12.57 17.15 -5.44
N GLN A 132 13.36 16.25 -4.84
CA GLN A 132 14.79 16.12 -5.12
C GLN A 132 15.06 15.71 -6.59
N ALA A 133 14.26 14.79 -7.13
CA ALA A 133 14.41 14.39 -8.52
C ALA A 133 14.10 15.53 -9.48
N MET A 134 13.13 16.39 -9.18
CA MET A 134 12.81 17.58 -9.98
C MET A 134 13.92 18.63 -9.94
N GLU A 135 14.51 18.87 -8.77
CA GLU A 135 15.70 19.72 -8.66
C GLU A 135 16.87 19.18 -9.50
N GLN A 136 17.07 17.85 -9.46
CA GLN A 136 18.10 17.21 -10.30
C GLN A 136 17.85 17.37 -11.79
N VAL A 137 16.59 17.30 -12.24
CA VAL A 137 16.22 17.59 -13.63
C VAL A 137 16.61 19.01 -14.00
N GLN A 138 16.33 20.00 -13.15
CA GLN A 138 16.66 21.38 -13.40
C GLN A 138 18.19 21.63 -13.45
N LEU A 139 18.92 20.99 -12.55
CA LEU A 139 20.40 21.08 -12.51
C LEU A 139 21.03 20.46 -13.76
N THR A 140 20.59 19.28 -14.16
CA THR A 140 21.11 18.59 -15.35
C THR A 140 20.71 19.30 -16.63
N ARG A 141 19.52 19.91 -16.71
CA ARG A 141 19.11 20.78 -17.82
C ARG A 141 20.07 21.96 -17.98
N ASN A 142 20.35 22.69 -16.89
CA ASN A 142 21.27 23.81 -16.93
C ASN A 142 22.69 23.39 -17.33
N SER A 143 23.12 22.19 -16.90
CA SER A 143 24.41 21.61 -17.29
C SER A 143 24.46 21.29 -18.78
N LEU A 144 23.39 20.71 -19.32
CA LEU A 144 23.27 20.43 -20.76
C LEU A 144 23.29 21.71 -21.60
N GLU A 145 22.59 22.76 -21.18
CA GLU A 145 22.60 24.04 -21.87
C GLU A 145 24.01 24.66 -21.92
N LYS A 146 24.75 24.58 -20.81
CA LYS A 146 26.16 25.04 -20.77
C LYS A 146 27.06 24.18 -21.64
N ALA A 147 26.86 22.85 -21.62
CA ALA A 147 27.63 21.92 -22.47
C ALA A 147 27.39 22.16 -23.98
N ARG A 148 26.15 22.44 -24.38
CA ARG A 148 25.81 22.82 -25.78
C ARG A 148 26.50 24.10 -26.20
N LYS A 149 26.50 25.12 -25.35
CA LYS A 149 27.21 26.38 -25.64
C LYS A 149 28.72 26.17 -25.75
N ASN A 150 29.29 25.34 -24.86
CA ASN A 150 30.72 25.02 -24.93
C ASN A 150 31.09 24.27 -26.17
N GLU A 151 30.30 23.27 -26.60
CA GLU A 151 30.50 22.55 -27.89
C GLU A 151 30.46 23.51 -29.06
N GLN A 152 29.48 24.40 -29.11
CA GLN A 152 29.37 25.40 -30.19
C GLN A 152 30.61 26.31 -30.27
N MET A 153 31.05 26.83 -29.11
CA MET A 153 32.26 27.67 -29.04
C MET A 153 33.52 26.90 -29.42
N ALA A 154 33.64 25.63 -29.04
CA ALA A 154 34.77 24.78 -29.44
C ALA A 154 34.77 24.51 -30.94
N LEU A 155 33.60 24.27 -31.55
CA LEU A 155 33.47 24.10 -32.99
C LEU A 155 33.86 25.37 -33.77
N GLU A 156 33.39 26.56 -33.33
CA GLU A 156 33.75 27.83 -33.95
C GLU A 156 35.26 28.07 -33.89
N ARG A 157 35.89 27.88 -32.72
CA ARG A 157 37.35 28.02 -32.56
C ARG A 157 38.16 26.99 -33.36
N TYR A 158 37.63 25.76 -33.51
CA TYR A 158 38.25 24.72 -34.32
C TYR A 158 38.23 25.12 -35.80
N THR A 159 37.11 25.65 -36.30
CA THR A 159 37.01 26.11 -37.69
C THR A 159 37.93 27.30 -37.97
N GLU A 160 38.19 28.12 -36.96
CA GLU A 160 39.15 29.24 -37.03
C GLU A 160 40.62 28.78 -36.84
N GLY A 161 40.88 27.49 -36.62
CA GLY A 161 42.21 26.94 -36.39
C GLY A 161 42.81 27.31 -35.00
N LYS A 162 41.98 27.74 -34.02
CA LYS A 162 42.43 28.22 -32.71
C LYS A 162 42.50 27.14 -31.63
N VAL A 163 41.87 26.00 -31.85
CA VAL A 163 41.87 24.85 -30.93
C VAL A 163 42.11 23.55 -31.69
N SER A 164 42.55 22.50 -31.00
CA SER A 164 42.81 21.19 -31.58
C SER A 164 41.51 20.40 -31.80
N ILE A 165 41.57 19.40 -32.71
CA ILE A 165 40.47 18.45 -32.90
C ILE A 165 40.13 17.68 -31.58
N VAL A 166 41.13 17.45 -30.74
CA VAL A 166 40.94 16.76 -29.46
C VAL A 166 40.06 17.57 -28.54
N GLU A 167 40.31 18.88 -28.41
CA GLU A 167 39.48 19.76 -27.59
C GLU A 167 38.03 19.83 -28.10
N MET A 168 37.84 19.86 -29.41
CA MET A 168 36.50 19.81 -30.03
C MET A 168 35.77 18.50 -29.69
N ILE A 169 36.46 17.35 -29.82
CA ILE A 169 35.90 16.02 -29.46
C ILE A 169 35.58 15.94 -27.97
N GLU A 170 36.41 16.49 -27.08
CA GLU A 170 36.14 16.57 -25.66
C GLU A 170 34.88 17.37 -25.34
N ALA A 171 34.67 18.50 -26.02
CA ALA A 171 33.46 19.31 -25.86
C ALA A 171 32.20 18.54 -26.32
N GLN A 172 32.28 17.79 -27.42
CA GLN A 172 31.20 16.93 -27.90
C GLN A 172 30.88 15.80 -26.90
N ASN A 173 31.92 15.13 -26.41
CA ASN A 173 31.74 14.07 -25.38
C ASN A 173 31.08 14.62 -24.13
N TYR A 174 31.51 15.78 -23.66
CA TYR A 174 30.93 16.44 -22.49
C TYR A 174 29.44 16.77 -22.68
N ARG A 175 29.09 17.29 -23.88
CA ARG A 175 27.68 17.53 -24.21
C ARG A 175 26.87 16.22 -24.22
N GLN A 176 27.41 15.14 -24.81
CA GLN A 176 26.72 13.85 -24.85
C GLN A 176 26.51 13.25 -23.47
N ILE A 177 27.51 13.31 -22.58
CA ILE A 177 27.38 12.89 -21.19
C ILE A 177 26.31 13.74 -20.47
N SER A 178 26.34 15.05 -20.66
CA SER A 178 25.34 15.95 -20.06
C SER A 178 23.93 15.68 -20.55
N GLN A 179 23.75 15.31 -21.84
CA GLN A 179 22.46 14.92 -22.38
C GLN A 179 21.97 13.60 -21.80
N THR A 180 22.84 12.61 -21.64
CA THR A 180 22.50 11.32 -21.00
C THR A 180 22.07 11.55 -19.55
N ASN A 181 22.80 12.35 -18.80
CA ASN A 181 22.47 12.67 -17.41
C ASN A 181 21.11 13.39 -17.30
N TYR A 182 20.80 14.30 -18.22
CA TYR A 182 19.51 14.98 -18.26
C TYR A 182 18.36 13.99 -18.53
N VAL A 183 18.52 13.09 -19.49
CA VAL A 183 17.51 12.06 -19.79
C VAL A 183 17.31 11.13 -18.61
N GLN A 184 18.38 10.68 -17.96
CA GLN A 184 18.32 9.85 -16.77
C GLN A 184 17.59 10.55 -15.61
N ALA A 185 17.87 11.83 -15.40
CA ALA A 185 17.17 12.62 -14.38
C ALA A 185 15.66 12.72 -14.67
N LYS A 186 15.26 12.93 -15.94
CA LYS A 186 13.84 12.93 -16.35
C LYS A 186 13.16 11.59 -16.05
N VAL A 187 13.77 10.49 -16.45
CA VAL A 187 13.23 9.13 -16.21
C VAL A 187 13.09 8.86 -14.71
N SER A 188 14.10 9.26 -13.92
CA SER A 188 14.05 9.14 -12.46
C SER A 188 12.90 9.96 -11.86
N ALA A 189 12.69 11.19 -12.30
CA ALA A 189 11.60 12.04 -11.83
C ALA A 189 10.22 11.43 -12.17
N GLN A 190 10.05 10.84 -13.35
CA GLN A 190 8.83 10.13 -13.71
C GLN A 190 8.59 8.89 -12.84
N GLY A 191 9.66 8.14 -12.50
CA GLY A 191 9.58 7.02 -11.57
C GLY A 191 9.12 7.44 -10.18
N HIS A 192 9.68 8.53 -9.63
CA HIS A 192 9.27 9.07 -8.33
C HIS A 192 7.85 9.66 -8.36
N TYR A 193 7.42 10.22 -9.48
CA TYR A 193 6.04 10.66 -9.66
C TYR A 193 5.07 9.48 -9.61
N SER A 194 5.36 8.40 -10.33
CA SER A 194 4.55 7.17 -10.28
C SER A 194 4.51 6.57 -8.88
N ALA A 195 5.63 6.63 -8.14
CA ALA A 195 5.69 6.20 -6.74
C ALA A 195 4.80 7.06 -5.83
N LEU A 196 4.74 8.39 -6.05
CA LEU A 196 3.84 9.28 -5.32
C LEU A 196 2.37 8.98 -5.64
N LEU A 197 2.02 8.76 -6.91
CA LEU A 197 0.65 8.37 -7.30
C LEU A 197 0.24 7.05 -6.63
N LYS A 198 1.14 6.08 -6.57
CA LYS A 198 0.93 4.83 -5.84
C LYS A 198 0.69 5.08 -4.35
N ALA A 199 1.54 5.88 -3.70
CA ALA A 199 1.41 6.21 -2.28
C ALA A 199 0.08 6.92 -1.97
N LEU A 200 -0.49 7.68 -2.92
CA LEU A 200 -1.78 8.36 -2.82
C LEU A 200 -2.98 7.50 -3.29
N ASN A 201 -2.74 6.25 -3.71
CA ASN A 201 -3.77 5.36 -4.31
C ASN A 201 -4.48 5.98 -5.52
N LYS A 202 -3.69 6.57 -6.43
CA LYS A 202 -4.15 7.22 -7.67
C LYS A 202 -3.53 6.54 -8.88
N TYR A 203 -3.95 5.34 -9.16
CA TYR A 203 -3.68 4.64 -10.42
C TYR A 203 -4.88 4.73 -11.33
#